data_5c3d2a1553ba5d24f505a31f9951d3dd
#
_entry.id   5c3d2a1553ba5d24f505a31f9951d3dd
#
_cell.length_a   1.000
_cell.length_b   1.000
_cell.length_c   1.000
_cell.angle_alpha   90.00
_cell.angle_beta   90.00
_cell.angle_gamma   90.00
#
_symmetry.space_group_name_H-M   'P 1'
#
loop_
_entity.id
_entity.type
_entity.pdbx_description
1 polymer ?
#
loop_
_entity_poly.entity_id
_entity_poly.type
_entity_poly.pdbx_seq_one_letter_code
_entity_poly.pdbx_strand_id
1 'polypeptide(L)'
;MSENVIFCYSGTGNCLDMAKTIARELGDTDIILMRKEPAVTDVRDAKRVGFVFPCYGGGLPGGVEESLRKIQVGLTAYTFGVCQYAGYMGSGLYKLNSIIPLRYWTAVSHQCTCIWLLPHSVMLPPVTPAMAQRRADKKAKQIAQAVLSGAVS
;
A
#
# COMPACT_ATOMS: atom_id res chain seq x y z
N MET A 1 -10.12 5.90 18.58
CA MET A 1 -9.46 5.23 17.45
C MET A 1 -10.51 5.04 16.37
N SER A 2 -10.16 5.35 15.14
CA SER A 2 -11.07 5.18 14.00
C SER A 2 -11.39 3.72 13.72
N GLU A 3 -12.53 3.44 13.07
CA GLU A 3 -12.91 2.07 12.69
C GLU A 3 -11.86 1.39 11.78
N ASN A 4 -11.17 2.18 10.97
CA ASN A 4 -10.17 1.69 10.05
C ASN A 4 -8.82 2.36 10.33
N VAL A 5 -7.74 1.63 10.17
CA VAL A 5 -6.38 2.15 10.28
C VAL A 5 -5.57 1.72 9.06
N ILE A 6 -4.86 2.65 8.44
CA ILE A 6 -3.95 2.36 7.33
C ILE A 6 -2.54 2.76 7.73
N PHE A 7 -1.66 1.78 7.81
CA PHE A 7 -0.22 2.01 7.93
C PHE A 7 0.36 2.29 6.54
N CYS A 8 1.04 3.41 6.40
CA CYS A 8 1.61 3.83 5.12
C CYS A 8 3.11 4.08 5.24
N TYR A 9 3.88 3.48 4.37
CA TYR A 9 5.26 3.86 4.11
C TYR A 9 5.33 4.55 2.75
N SER A 10 5.86 5.76 2.70
CA SER A 10 5.94 6.52 1.46
C SER A 10 7.24 7.32 1.40
N GLY A 11 8.04 7.07 0.38
CA GLY A 11 9.26 7.85 0.09
C GLY A 11 8.99 9.04 -0.83
N THR A 12 8.19 8.83 -1.89
CA THR A 12 7.93 9.82 -2.94
C THR A 12 6.53 10.46 -2.87
N GLY A 13 5.68 10.02 -1.95
CA GLY A 13 4.31 10.51 -1.81
C GLY A 13 3.24 9.65 -2.48
N ASN A 14 3.58 8.83 -3.49
CA ASN A 14 2.60 8.04 -4.24
C ASN A 14 1.80 7.05 -3.37
N CYS A 15 2.47 6.36 -2.44
CA CYS A 15 1.80 5.46 -1.52
C CYS A 15 0.88 6.22 -0.54
N LEU A 16 1.28 7.41 -0.12
CA LEU A 16 0.46 8.25 0.74
C LEU A 16 -0.81 8.73 0.02
N ASP A 17 -0.69 9.12 -1.24
CA ASP A 17 -1.86 9.52 -2.06
C ASP A 17 -2.82 8.36 -2.25
N MET A 18 -2.30 7.16 -2.50
CA MET A 18 -3.11 5.94 -2.56
C MET A 18 -3.80 5.65 -1.23
N ALA A 19 -3.08 5.70 -0.12
CA ALA A 19 -3.63 5.49 1.21
C ALA A 19 -4.73 6.51 1.53
N LYS A 20 -4.55 7.79 1.18
CA LYS A 20 -5.57 8.85 1.35
C LYS A 20 -6.82 8.58 0.52
N THR A 21 -6.67 8.12 -0.72
CA THR A 21 -7.82 7.80 -1.57
C THR A 21 -8.59 6.60 -1.01
N ILE A 22 -7.89 5.54 -0.59
CA ILE A 22 -8.52 4.38 0.06
C ILE A 22 -9.23 4.81 1.35
N ALA A 23 -8.56 5.59 2.20
CA ALA A 23 -9.14 6.09 3.47
C ALA A 23 -10.43 6.88 3.26
N ARG A 24 -10.47 7.74 2.24
CA ARG A 24 -11.66 8.53 1.90
C ARG A 24 -12.85 7.65 1.52
N GLU A 25 -12.60 6.60 0.78
CA GLU A 25 -13.66 5.66 0.37
C GLU A 25 -14.10 4.73 1.50
N LEU A 26 -13.20 4.38 2.43
CA LEU A 26 -13.53 3.56 3.60
C LEU A 26 -14.30 4.33 4.68
N GLY A 27 -14.18 5.66 4.71
CA GLY A 27 -14.77 6.50 5.76
C GLY A 27 -13.86 6.61 6.98
N ASP A 28 -14.39 6.54 8.18
CA ASP A 28 -13.67 6.72 9.45
C ASP A 28 -12.33 5.96 9.51
N THR A 29 -11.25 6.62 9.08
CA THR A 29 -9.95 5.99 8.84
C THR A 29 -8.80 6.89 9.30
N ASP A 30 -7.94 6.36 10.17
CA ASP A 30 -6.66 6.95 10.52
C ASP A 30 -5.55 6.46 9.58
N ILE A 31 -4.67 7.36 9.14
CA ILE A 31 -3.46 7.02 8.40
C ILE A 31 -2.24 7.22 9.30
N ILE A 32 -1.51 6.14 9.57
CA ILE A 32 -0.29 6.14 10.38
C ILE A 32 0.91 5.96 9.45
N LEU A 33 1.80 6.95 9.45
CA LEU A 33 3.04 6.85 8.68
C LEU A 33 4.05 5.95 9.39
N MET A 34 4.49 4.90 8.72
CA MET A 34 5.59 4.06 9.20
C MET A 34 6.92 4.80 9.02
N ARG A 35 7.59 5.07 10.13
CA ARG A 35 8.87 5.79 10.19
C ARG A 35 10.02 4.81 10.45
N LYS A 36 11.27 5.32 10.35
CA LYS A 36 12.48 4.54 10.65
C LYS A 36 12.59 4.08 12.11
N GLU A 37 11.96 4.80 13.02
CA GLU A 37 11.93 4.46 14.44
C GLU A 37 10.53 3.95 14.79
N PRO A 38 10.32 2.63 14.73
CA PRO A 38 9.03 2.04 14.98
C PRO A 38 8.67 2.10 16.46
N ALA A 39 7.53 2.67 16.79
CA ALA A 39 6.91 2.58 18.10
C ALA A 39 5.96 1.38 18.15
N VAL A 40 5.76 0.81 19.34
CA VAL A 40 4.71 -0.17 19.56
C VAL A 40 3.36 0.51 19.31
N THR A 41 2.58 -0.02 18.40
CA THR A 41 1.29 0.55 18.01
C THR A 41 0.20 -0.49 18.19
N ASP A 42 -0.76 -0.19 19.05
CA ASP A 42 -1.91 -1.04 19.34
C ASP A 42 -3.13 -0.59 18.51
N VAL A 43 -3.58 -1.44 17.62
CA VAL A 43 -4.77 -1.23 16.78
C VAL A 43 -5.73 -2.43 16.85
N ARG A 44 -5.75 -3.12 18.00
CA ARG A 44 -6.57 -4.33 18.16
C ARG A 44 -8.08 -4.07 18.08
N ASP A 45 -8.51 -2.84 18.35
CA ASP A 45 -9.92 -2.44 18.29
C ASP A 45 -10.37 -1.99 16.89
N ALA A 46 -9.44 -1.86 15.94
CA ALA A 46 -9.77 -1.48 14.58
C ALA A 46 -10.49 -2.64 13.84
N LYS A 47 -11.57 -2.31 13.12
CA LYS A 47 -12.30 -3.29 12.30
C LYS A 47 -11.49 -3.71 11.07
N ARG A 48 -10.77 -2.74 10.46
CA ARG A 48 -9.93 -2.97 9.28
C ARG A 48 -8.56 -2.36 9.48
N VAL A 49 -7.53 -3.12 9.12
CA VAL A 49 -6.14 -2.67 9.18
C VAL A 49 -5.47 -2.87 7.82
N GLY A 50 -5.05 -1.78 7.22
CA GLY A 50 -4.41 -1.75 5.91
C GLY A 50 -2.92 -1.41 5.97
N PHE A 51 -2.18 -1.90 4.98
CA PHE A 51 -0.76 -1.63 4.81
C PHE A 51 -0.51 -1.19 3.38
N VAL A 52 -0.01 0.03 3.18
CA VAL A 52 0.30 0.59 1.86
C VAL A 52 1.78 0.96 1.82
N PHE A 53 2.51 0.37 0.90
CA PHE A 53 3.97 0.54 0.81
C PHE A 53 4.49 0.38 -0.62
N PRO A 54 5.64 0.98 -0.96
CA PRO A 54 6.29 0.76 -2.24
C PRO A 54 7.16 -0.50 -2.19
N CYS A 55 7.33 -1.16 -3.32
CA CYS A 55 8.33 -2.20 -3.48
C CYS A 55 9.69 -1.56 -3.84
N TYR A 56 10.67 -1.71 -2.97
CA TYR A 56 12.04 -1.29 -3.21
C TYR A 56 12.96 -2.50 -3.29
N GLY A 57 13.74 -2.60 -4.37
CA GLY A 57 14.70 -3.68 -4.54
C GLY A 57 14.07 -5.09 -4.50
N GLY A 58 12.81 -5.22 -4.85
CA GLY A 58 12.09 -6.50 -4.83
C GLY A 58 11.54 -6.93 -3.47
N GLY A 59 11.53 -6.06 -2.45
CA GLY A 59 11.07 -6.40 -1.11
C GLY A 59 10.38 -5.25 -0.36
N LEU A 60 10.24 -5.42 0.94
CA LEU A 60 9.80 -4.35 1.84
C LEU A 60 10.88 -3.27 1.95
N PRO A 61 10.49 -1.99 2.06
CA PRO A 61 11.45 -0.93 2.37
C PRO A 61 12.15 -1.18 3.70
N GLY A 62 13.41 -0.72 3.81
CA GLY A 62 14.17 -0.87 5.05
C GLY A 62 13.45 -0.24 6.25
N GLY A 63 13.42 -0.96 7.37
CA GLY A 63 12.73 -0.56 8.62
C GLY A 63 11.24 -0.86 8.66
N VAL A 64 10.57 -1.16 7.53
CA VAL A 64 9.14 -1.52 7.52
C VAL A 64 8.92 -2.84 8.24
N GLU A 65 9.76 -3.84 8.02
CA GLU A 65 9.63 -5.14 8.68
C GLU A 65 9.68 -5.02 10.21
N GLU A 66 10.60 -4.23 10.73
CA GLU A 66 10.72 -3.99 12.16
C GLU A 66 9.49 -3.26 12.71
N SER A 67 8.96 -2.29 11.95
CA SER A 67 7.72 -1.59 12.30
C SER A 67 6.53 -2.54 12.35
N LEU A 68 6.40 -3.43 11.37
CA LEU A 68 5.31 -4.42 11.30
C LEU A 68 5.28 -5.34 12.51
N ARG A 69 6.45 -5.77 13.01
CA ARG A 69 6.56 -6.66 14.18
C ARG A 69 6.12 -5.98 15.49
N LYS A 70 6.04 -4.65 15.51
CA LYS A 70 5.61 -3.84 16.66
C LYS A 70 4.13 -3.44 16.62
N ILE A 71 3.43 -3.78 15.55
CA ILE A 71 2.00 -3.49 15.40
C ILE A 71 1.19 -4.64 15.97
N GLN A 72 0.29 -4.32 16.90
CA GLN A 72 -0.64 -5.27 17.50
C GLN A 72 -2.00 -5.15 16.80
N VAL A 73 -2.33 -6.15 16.00
CA VAL A 73 -3.59 -6.23 15.24
C VAL A 73 -4.54 -7.20 15.91
N GLY A 74 -5.82 -6.86 15.97
CA GLY A 74 -6.86 -7.73 16.52
C GLY A 74 -7.06 -8.99 15.67
N LEU A 75 -7.34 -10.12 16.32
CA LEU A 75 -7.55 -11.42 15.65
C LEU A 75 -8.74 -11.41 14.68
N THR A 76 -9.74 -10.57 14.93
CA THR A 76 -10.95 -10.45 14.11
C THR A 76 -10.86 -9.33 13.07
N ALA A 77 -9.82 -8.52 13.10
CA ALA A 77 -9.64 -7.43 12.16
C ALA A 77 -9.52 -7.95 10.73
N TYR A 78 -10.16 -7.25 9.81
CA TYR A 78 -9.95 -7.47 8.39
C TYR A 78 -8.66 -6.79 7.95
N THR A 79 -7.69 -7.57 7.53
CA THR A 79 -6.35 -7.09 7.16
C THR A 79 -6.17 -7.05 5.65
N PHE A 80 -5.58 -5.98 5.13
CA PHE A 80 -5.28 -5.87 3.71
C PHE A 80 -3.91 -5.23 3.42
N GLY A 81 -3.31 -5.60 2.30
CA GLY A 81 -2.02 -5.10 1.86
C GLY A 81 -2.04 -4.56 0.43
N VAL A 82 -1.43 -3.40 0.20
CA VAL A 82 -1.28 -2.79 -1.12
C VAL A 82 0.18 -2.44 -1.34
N CYS A 83 0.77 -3.06 -2.37
CA CYS A 83 2.12 -2.75 -2.79
C CYS A 83 2.11 -1.93 -4.08
N GLN A 84 2.76 -0.78 -4.09
CA GLN A 84 3.02 -0.03 -5.32
C GLN A 84 4.41 -0.35 -5.87
N TYR A 85 4.49 -0.57 -7.18
CA TYR A 85 5.75 -0.87 -7.86
C TYR A 85 5.85 -0.16 -9.21
N ALA A 86 7.08 0.12 -9.66
CA ALA A 86 7.34 0.80 -10.94
C ALA A 86 7.81 -0.16 -12.05
N GLY A 87 8.30 -1.32 -11.76
CA GLY A 87 8.79 -2.28 -12.74
C GLY A 87 8.62 -3.72 -12.28
N TYR A 88 9.06 -4.03 -11.08
CA TYR A 88 9.03 -5.36 -10.51
C TYR A 88 8.38 -5.35 -9.13
N MET A 89 7.39 -6.20 -8.92
CA MET A 89 6.61 -6.27 -7.69
C MET A 89 7.41 -6.87 -6.52
N GLY A 90 8.28 -7.82 -6.79
CA GLY A 90 9.07 -8.52 -5.78
C GLY A 90 8.25 -9.33 -4.79
N SER A 91 8.83 -9.56 -3.61
CA SER A 91 8.27 -10.41 -2.55
C SER A 91 7.66 -9.64 -1.38
N GLY A 92 7.52 -8.32 -1.49
CA GLY A 92 7.11 -7.47 -0.36
C GLY A 92 5.77 -7.87 0.26
N LEU A 93 4.76 -8.20 -0.54
CA LEU A 93 3.44 -8.65 -0.06
C LEU A 93 3.51 -10.02 0.62
N TYR A 94 4.29 -10.95 0.09
CA TYR A 94 4.52 -12.26 0.72
C TYR A 94 5.19 -12.10 2.09
N LYS A 95 6.19 -11.22 2.16
CA LYS A 95 6.88 -10.92 3.42
C LYS A 95 5.94 -10.27 4.44
N LEU A 96 5.13 -9.30 4.01
CA LEU A 96 4.10 -8.70 4.86
C LEU A 96 3.13 -9.76 5.38
N ASN A 97 2.59 -10.60 4.48
CA ASN A 97 1.65 -11.66 4.84
C ASN A 97 2.23 -12.70 5.81
N SER A 98 3.55 -12.93 5.77
CA SER A 98 4.23 -13.83 6.73
C SER A 98 4.35 -13.25 8.14
N ILE A 99 4.29 -11.90 8.27
CA ILE A 99 4.39 -11.21 9.56
C ILE A 99 3.00 -10.92 10.12
N ILE A 100 2.11 -10.39 9.28
CA ILE A 100 0.71 -10.09 9.58
C ILE A 100 -0.14 -10.77 8.51
N PRO A 101 -0.88 -11.85 8.85
CA PRO A 101 -1.74 -12.53 7.89
C PRO A 101 -2.74 -11.57 7.25
N LEU A 102 -2.80 -11.56 5.93
CA LEU A 102 -3.68 -10.70 5.16
C LEU A 102 -4.88 -11.47 4.63
N ARG A 103 -6.07 -10.88 4.69
CA ARG A 103 -7.27 -11.39 4.01
C ARG A 103 -7.31 -10.99 2.54
N TYR A 104 -6.87 -9.78 2.24
CA TYR A 104 -6.82 -9.25 0.88
C TYR A 104 -5.48 -8.58 0.62
N TRP A 105 -4.93 -8.77 -0.56
CA TRP A 105 -3.70 -8.13 -0.97
C TRP A 105 -3.65 -7.92 -2.47
N THR A 106 -3.05 -6.81 -2.89
CA THR A 106 -2.93 -6.50 -4.31
C THR A 106 -1.69 -5.65 -4.57
N ALA A 107 -1.19 -5.75 -5.79
CA ALA A 107 -0.09 -4.93 -6.28
C ALA A 107 -0.60 -3.95 -7.34
N VAL A 108 -0.12 -2.71 -7.28
CA VAL A 108 -0.50 -1.64 -8.20
C VAL A 108 0.74 -1.13 -8.91
N SER A 109 0.76 -1.25 -10.23
CA SER A 109 1.81 -0.65 -11.04
C SER A 109 1.64 0.86 -11.07
N HIS A 110 2.69 1.59 -10.72
CA HIS A 110 2.77 3.03 -10.86
C HIS A 110 3.84 3.37 -11.91
N GLN A 111 3.65 2.88 -13.13
CA GLN A 111 4.56 3.17 -14.23
C GLN A 111 4.23 4.54 -14.82
N CYS A 112 5.14 5.47 -14.62
CA CYS A 112 5.32 6.62 -15.48
C CYS A 112 6.46 6.26 -16.44
N THR A 113 6.25 6.40 -17.74
CA THR A 113 7.36 6.34 -18.70
C THR A 113 8.22 7.59 -18.50
N CYS A 114 9.09 7.55 -17.50
CA CYS A 114 10.17 8.50 -17.41
C CYS A 114 11.12 8.20 -18.56
N ILE A 115 11.11 9.07 -19.56
CA ILE A 115 11.95 9.07 -20.76
C ILE A 115 13.46 8.91 -20.43
N TRP A 116 13.87 9.13 -19.18
CA TRP A 116 15.24 9.08 -18.69
C TRP A 116 15.82 7.68 -18.50
N LEU A 117 15.01 6.63 -18.49
CA LEU A 117 15.47 5.26 -18.16
C LEU A 117 15.49 4.33 -19.37
N LEU A 118 14.98 4.74 -20.53
CA LEU A 118 14.97 3.89 -21.72
C LEU A 118 15.83 4.52 -22.82
N PRO A 119 16.78 3.76 -23.38
CA PRO A 119 17.47 4.19 -24.59
C PRO A 119 16.43 4.44 -25.68
N HIS A 120 16.70 5.39 -26.56
CA HIS A 120 15.87 5.96 -27.62
C HIS A 120 15.17 4.99 -28.60
N SER A 121 15.25 3.69 -28.36
CA SER A 121 14.77 2.64 -29.27
C SER A 121 13.42 2.02 -28.92
N VAL A 122 12.80 2.38 -27.78
CA VAL A 122 11.50 1.82 -27.39
C VAL A 122 10.45 2.90 -27.46
N MET A 123 9.74 2.97 -28.58
CA MET A 123 8.54 3.80 -28.74
C MET A 123 7.35 3.18 -28.01
N LEU A 124 7.35 3.29 -26.67
CA LEU A 124 6.13 3.04 -25.91
C LEU A 124 5.30 4.33 -25.87
N PRO A 125 3.97 4.24 -25.97
CA PRO A 125 3.14 5.42 -25.85
C PRO A 125 3.41 6.09 -24.50
N PRO A 126 3.59 7.44 -24.48
CA PRO A 126 3.96 8.15 -23.27
C PRO A 126 2.84 8.04 -22.23
N VAL A 127 3.14 7.46 -21.08
CA VAL A 127 2.26 7.52 -19.91
C VAL A 127 2.68 8.75 -19.12
N THR A 128 1.86 9.80 -19.19
CA THR A 128 2.11 11.04 -18.45
C THR A 128 1.91 10.81 -16.93
N PRO A 129 2.53 11.62 -16.06
CA PRO A 129 2.26 11.57 -14.62
C PRO A 129 0.78 11.69 -14.28
N ALA A 130 0.04 12.54 -14.98
CA ALA A 130 -1.40 12.70 -14.80
C ALA A 130 -2.19 11.42 -15.15
N MET A 131 -1.82 10.72 -16.20
CA MET A 131 -2.43 9.43 -16.56
C MET A 131 -2.10 8.34 -15.53
N ALA A 132 -0.86 8.29 -15.06
CA ALA A 132 -0.45 7.36 -14.01
C ALA A 132 -1.24 7.61 -12.72
N GLN A 133 -1.41 8.88 -12.32
CA GLN A 133 -2.18 9.27 -11.15
C GLN A 133 -3.67 8.87 -11.27
N ARG A 134 -4.30 9.13 -12.40
CA ARG A 134 -5.72 8.73 -12.65
C ARG A 134 -5.90 7.22 -12.56
N ARG A 135 -4.95 6.44 -13.08
CA ARG A 135 -4.97 4.97 -12.97
C ARG A 135 -4.83 4.52 -11.52
N ALA A 136 -3.92 5.14 -10.77
CA ALA A 136 -3.73 4.87 -9.35
C ALA A 136 -4.98 5.20 -8.53
N ASP A 137 -5.62 6.34 -8.77
CA ASP A 137 -6.86 6.74 -8.08
C ASP A 137 -8.01 5.77 -8.38
N LYS A 138 -8.17 5.36 -9.63
CA LYS A 138 -9.17 4.35 -10.02
C LYS A 138 -8.92 3.02 -9.30
N LYS A 139 -7.66 2.59 -9.24
CA LYS A 139 -7.27 1.37 -8.52
C LYS A 139 -7.51 1.48 -7.03
N ALA A 140 -7.18 2.63 -6.42
CA ALA A 140 -7.42 2.87 -5.00
C ALA A 140 -8.90 2.74 -4.64
N LYS A 141 -9.80 3.29 -5.47
CA LYS A 141 -11.26 3.13 -5.29
C LYS A 141 -11.71 1.68 -5.42
N GLN A 142 -11.19 0.94 -6.40
CA GLN A 142 -11.49 -0.49 -6.56
C GLN A 142 -11.01 -1.30 -5.34
N ILE A 143 -9.83 -1.00 -4.80
CA ILE A 143 -9.30 -1.62 -3.60
C ILE A 143 -10.22 -1.36 -2.40
N ALA A 144 -10.61 -0.10 -2.19
CA ALA A 144 -11.54 0.24 -1.11
C ALA A 144 -12.87 -0.52 -1.20
N GLN A 145 -13.43 -0.63 -2.41
CA GLN A 145 -14.65 -1.42 -2.64
C GLN A 145 -14.45 -2.91 -2.33
N ALA A 146 -13.32 -3.48 -2.75
CA ALA A 146 -12.98 -4.87 -2.43
C ALA A 146 -12.87 -5.09 -0.91
N VAL A 147 -12.20 -4.17 -0.21
CA VAL A 147 -12.07 -4.20 1.26
C VAL A 147 -13.42 -4.08 1.95
N LEU A 148 -14.30 -3.18 1.50
CA LEU A 148 -15.65 -3.00 2.05
C LEU A 148 -16.53 -4.21 1.83
N SER A 149 -16.38 -4.90 0.70
CA SER A 149 -17.14 -6.14 0.39
C SER A 149 -16.57 -7.38 1.08
N GLY A 150 -15.44 -7.27 1.78
CA GLY A 150 -14.80 -8.39 2.46
C GLY A 150 -14.10 -9.37 1.52
N ALA A 151 -13.57 -8.89 0.38
CA ALA A 151 -12.85 -9.71 -0.58
C ALA A 151 -11.67 -10.47 0.06
N VAL A 152 -11.35 -11.64 -0.49
CA VAL A 152 -10.22 -12.51 -0.07
C VAL A 152 -9.37 -12.80 -1.29
N SER A 153 -8.03 -12.73 -1.13
CA SER A 153 -7.05 -13.06 -2.18
C SER A 153 -6.54 -14.47 -2.03
#